data_5108506a7b6fc023940ee78237fb8971
#
_entry.id   5108506a7b6fc023940ee78237fb8971
#
_cell.length_a   1.000
_cell.length_b   1.000
_cell.length_c   1.000
_cell.angle_alpha   90.00
_cell.angle_beta   90.00
_cell.angle_gamma   90.00
#
_symmetry.space_group_name_H-M   'P 1'
#
loop_
_entity.id
_entity.type
_entity.pdbx_description
1 polymer ?
#
loop_
_entity_poly.entity_id
_entity_poly.type
_entity_poly.pdbx_seq_one_letter_code
_entity_poly.pdbx_strand_id
1 'polypeptide(L)'
;MSFIVLVNGYRCAKNTDDTLGAVFSDTAIKRIFGNNININSPENYANQTIPAYINADNGRVIDDKKATLGRVLFYDKALSTNGNIACASCHQQEFGFSDTAVQSKGVNGLTGRHSMRLINARFAREAKFFWNERAATLEAQTTQPIQDHAEMGYSGLDGDPDINDLLAKLNALDYYQELSAWAYNQSDSKKTLSENNLQECLGAFIRSIQSFDSKYDEGRRQLANNQNNAPLPNFSSDENAGLQLFSAPPIFDNLGSRIAGGLGCGGCHRAPEFDIDPNTRNNGFVGSIDNPTVLDLGNTRSPSIRDLVNPRGHLNGPLMHTGSITSLETLIGHYNRILVRPGNNQIDPRLTPGGFPQQLNVTPTERQQFISFLETLTGKAIYTEAKWSNPFAL
;
A
#
# COMPACT_ATOMS: atom_id res chain seq x y z
N MET A 1 0.11 -15.91 -88.01
CA MET A 1 0.55 -14.89 -86.95
C MET A 1 0.07 -15.41 -85.63
N SER A 2 0.98 -16.06 -84.88
CA SER A 2 0.69 -16.56 -83.51
C SER A 2 1.26 -15.63 -82.50
N PHE A 3 0.42 -15.15 -81.63
CA PHE A 3 0.84 -14.31 -80.48
C PHE A 3 1.13 -15.23 -79.30
N ILE A 4 2.38 -15.20 -78.85
CA ILE A 4 2.80 -15.87 -77.60
C ILE A 4 2.61 -14.83 -76.47
N VAL A 5 1.76 -15.12 -75.50
CA VAL A 5 1.59 -14.35 -74.27
C VAL A 5 2.52 -14.92 -73.20
N LEU A 6 3.53 -14.15 -72.83
CA LEU A 6 4.42 -14.44 -71.67
C LEU A 6 3.70 -14.05 -70.39
N VAL A 7 3.35 -15.00 -69.56
CA VAL A 7 2.85 -14.75 -68.19
C VAL A 7 4.04 -14.66 -67.24
N ASN A 8 4.34 -13.45 -66.77
CA ASN A 8 5.31 -13.20 -65.71
C ASN A 8 4.70 -13.58 -64.37
N GLY A 9 5.16 -14.75 -63.82
CA GLY A 9 4.80 -15.14 -62.45
C GLY A 9 5.53 -14.30 -61.41
N TYR A 10 4.84 -13.39 -60.75
CA TYR A 10 5.34 -12.78 -59.52
C TYR A 10 5.30 -13.82 -58.39
N ARG A 11 6.47 -14.29 -57.95
CA ARG A 11 6.61 -15.00 -56.68
C ARG A 11 6.45 -13.99 -55.55
N CYS A 12 5.37 -14.12 -54.79
CA CYS A 12 5.21 -13.48 -53.51
C CYS A 12 6.26 -14.09 -52.56
N ALA A 13 7.28 -13.32 -52.22
CA ALA A 13 8.18 -13.67 -51.13
C ALA A 13 7.34 -13.57 -49.82
N LYS A 14 7.20 -14.68 -49.11
CA LYS A 14 6.74 -14.69 -47.73
C LYS A 14 7.80 -13.93 -46.90
N ASN A 15 7.48 -12.71 -46.48
CA ASN A 15 8.19 -12.10 -45.39
C ASN A 15 7.87 -12.95 -44.15
N THR A 16 8.78 -13.79 -43.75
CA THR A 16 8.85 -14.31 -42.38
C THR A 16 9.42 -13.15 -41.54
N ASP A 17 8.54 -12.32 -41.04
CA ASP A 17 8.87 -11.46 -39.89
C ASP A 17 9.06 -12.40 -38.67
N ASP A 18 10.21 -13.04 -38.63
CA ASP A 18 10.76 -13.58 -37.38
C ASP A 18 11.23 -12.34 -36.58
N THR A 19 10.31 -11.71 -35.86
CA THR A 19 10.65 -10.90 -34.71
C THR A 19 11.19 -11.87 -33.66
N LEU A 20 12.47 -12.23 -33.77
CA LEU A 20 13.22 -12.79 -32.66
C LEU A 20 13.13 -11.80 -31.54
N GLY A 21 12.27 -12.08 -30.53
CA GLY A 21 12.17 -11.29 -29.34
C GLY A 21 13.57 -11.08 -28.76
N ALA A 22 13.86 -9.88 -28.28
CA ALA A 22 15.17 -9.59 -27.69
C ALA A 22 15.50 -10.63 -26.63
N VAL A 23 16.62 -11.33 -26.80
CA VAL A 23 17.11 -12.31 -25.83
C VAL A 23 17.87 -11.54 -24.76
N PHE A 24 17.35 -11.54 -23.54
CA PHE A 24 18.00 -10.91 -22.38
C PHE A 24 18.85 -11.94 -21.65
N SER A 25 20.01 -11.51 -21.12
CA SER A 25 20.79 -12.31 -20.19
C SER A 25 20.02 -12.47 -18.88
N ASP A 26 20.03 -13.66 -18.30
CA ASP A 26 19.41 -14.00 -17.02
C ASP A 26 20.38 -14.77 -16.09
N THR A 27 21.67 -14.74 -16.40
CA THR A 27 22.69 -15.52 -15.67
C THR A 27 22.84 -15.03 -14.23
N ALA A 28 22.94 -13.72 -14.03
CA ALA A 28 23.03 -13.12 -12.69
C ALA A 28 21.68 -13.25 -11.95
N ILE A 29 20.55 -13.07 -12.66
CA ILE A 29 19.20 -13.25 -12.12
C ILE A 29 19.04 -14.66 -11.56
N LYS A 30 19.35 -15.69 -12.34
CA LYS A 30 19.27 -17.10 -11.91
C LYS A 30 20.20 -17.42 -10.74
N ARG A 31 21.41 -16.85 -10.75
CA ARG A 31 22.38 -17.05 -9.67
C ARG A 31 21.89 -16.49 -8.35
N ILE A 32 21.25 -15.31 -8.35
CA ILE A 32 20.83 -14.60 -7.13
C ILE A 32 19.46 -15.05 -6.67
N PHE A 33 18.50 -15.25 -7.58
CA PHE A 33 17.10 -15.45 -7.24
C PHE A 33 16.61 -16.88 -7.51
N GLY A 34 17.41 -17.73 -8.18
CA GLY A 34 16.98 -19.08 -8.56
C GLY A 34 15.70 -19.05 -9.42
N ASN A 35 14.67 -19.74 -8.95
CA ASN A 35 13.37 -19.78 -9.58
C ASN A 35 12.40 -18.68 -9.10
N ASN A 36 12.78 -17.87 -8.11
CA ASN A 36 11.91 -16.83 -7.53
C ASN A 36 11.70 -15.63 -8.47
N ILE A 37 12.59 -15.47 -9.46
CA ILE A 37 12.44 -14.52 -10.57
C ILE A 37 12.63 -15.25 -11.89
N ASN A 38 11.60 -15.24 -12.73
CA ASN A 38 11.65 -15.82 -14.06
C ASN A 38 11.30 -14.75 -15.11
N ILE A 39 12.30 -14.24 -15.84
CA ILE A 39 12.10 -13.18 -16.84
C ILE A 39 11.36 -13.67 -18.10
N ASN A 40 11.30 -14.98 -18.35
CA ASN A 40 10.58 -15.56 -19.50
C ASN A 40 9.09 -15.82 -19.17
N SER A 41 8.73 -15.85 -17.88
CA SER A 41 7.36 -15.99 -17.40
C SER A 41 7.22 -15.20 -16.09
N PRO A 42 7.20 -13.86 -16.17
CA PRO A 42 7.09 -13.04 -14.98
C PRO A 42 5.73 -13.25 -14.29
N GLU A 43 5.69 -12.94 -12.99
CA GLU A 43 4.45 -12.92 -12.23
C GLU A 43 3.44 -11.91 -12.81
N ASN A 44 2.17 -12.25 -12.74
CA ASN A 44 1.09 -11.38 -13.20
C ASN A 44 0.73 -10.35 -12.12
N TYR A 45 1.23 -9.15 -12.26
CA TYR A 45 0.89 -7.98 -11.45
C TYR A 45 -0.14 -7.07 -12.14
N ALA A 46 -0.10 -7.01 -13.48
CA ALA A 46 -0.90 -6.09 -14.29
C ALA A 46 -2.38 -6.51 -14.35
N ASN A 47 -2.63 -7.79 -14.58
CA ASN A 47 -3.97 -8.31 -14.85
C ASN A 47 -4.56 -9.07 -13.65
N GLN A 48 -4.34 -8.57 -12.44
CA GLN A 48 -4.97 -9.11 -11.26
C GLN A 48 -6.47 -8.80 -11.26
N THR A 49 -7.28 -9.73 -10.74
CA THR A 49 -8.74 -9.54 -10.65
C THR A 49 -9.06 -8.40 -9.70
N ILE A 50 -9.72 -7.37 -10.24
CA ILE A 50 -10.30 -6.27 -9.46
C ILE A 50 -11.80 -6.55 -9.34
N PRO A 51 -12.37 -6.57 -8.12
CA PRO A 51 -13.81 -6.74 -7.97
C PRO A 51 -14.60 -5.63 -8.67
N ALA A 52 -15.72 -5.98 -9.33
CA ALA A 52 -16.52 -5.03 -10.11
C ALA A 52 -17.13 -3.88 -9.28
N TYR A 53 -17.19 -4.02 -7.96
CA TYR A 53 -17.68 -2.98 -7.05
C TYR A 53 -16.57 -1.98 -6.65
N ILE A 54 -15.31 -2.23 -6.99
CA ILE A 54 -14.20 -1.28 -6.77
C ILE A 54 -14.20 -0.27 -7.92
N ASN A 55 -14.40 1.00 -7.59
CA ASN A 55 -14.49 2.09 -8.56
C ASN A 55 -13.27 3.03 -8.55
N ALA A 56 -12.47 2.97 -7.52
CA ALA A 56 -11.29 3.83 -7.35
C ALA A 56 -10.05 3.15 -7.95
N ASP A 57 -10.03 2.94 -9.26
CA ASP A 57 -8.79 2.63 -9.97
C ASP A 57 -8.27 3.94 -10.57
N ASN A 58 -7.13 4.43 -10.07
CA ASN A 58 -6.52 5.68 -10.56
C ASN A 58 -5.96 5.57 -12.00
N GLY A 59 -6.36 4.52 -12.76
CA GLY A 59 -6.02 4.32 -14.16
C GLY A 59 -4.54 4.07 -14.43
N ARG A 60 -3.73 3.85 -13.40
CA ARG A 60 -2.29 3.59 -13.54
C ARG A 60 -2.07 2.13 -13.88
N VAL A 61 -1.68 1.90 -15.11
CA VAL A 61 -1.31 0.57 -15.61
C VAL A 61 -0.08 0.07 -14.85
N ILE A 62 -0.17 -1.15 -14.32
CA ILE A 62 0.98 -1.85 -13.78
C ILE A 62 1.67 -2.59 -14.94
N ASP A 63 2.98 -2.46 -15.04
CA ASP A 63 3.80 -3.25 -15.95
C ASP A 63 4.44 -4.41 -15.16
N ASP A 64 4.25 -5.65 -15.61
CA ASP A 64 4.74 -6.86 -14.91
C ASP A 64 6.26 -6.87 -14.76
N LYS A 65 6.99 -6.38 -15.76
CA LYS A 65 8.45 -6.33 -15.71
C LYS A 65 8.95 -5.28 -14.71
N LYS A 66 8.35 -4.08 -14.74
CA LYS A 66 8.68 -3.02 -13.77
C LYS A 66 8.29 -3.44 -12.35
N ALA A 67 7.15 -4.08 -12.16
CA ALA A 67 6.73 -4.59 -10.86
C ALA A 67 7.67 -5.71 -10.35
N THR A 68 8.17 -6.58 -11.24
CA THR A 68 9.17 -7.61 -10.90
C THR A 68 10.48 -6.96 -10.42
N LEU A 69 11.00 -5.96 -11.14
CA LEU A 69 12.18 -5.21 -10.70
C LEU A 69 11.89 -4.45 -9.40
N GLY A 70 10.68 -3.88 -9.26
CA GLY A 70 10.24 -3.22 -8.04
C GLY A 70 10.18 -4.16 -6.83
N ARG A 71 9.77 -5.43 -7.04
CA ARG A 71 9.83 -6.46 -5.99
C ARG A 71 11.27 -6.71 -5.53
N VAL A 72 12.22 -6.81 -6.46
CA VAL A 72 13.64 -6.98 -6.11
C VAL A 72 14.12 -5.78 -5.30
N LEU A 73 13.89 -4.55 -5.78
CA LEU A 73 14.24 -3.32 -5.07
C LEU A 73 13.62 -3.26 -3.66
N PHE A 74 12.37 -3.65 -3.51
CA PHE A 74 11.65 -3.61 -2.22
C PHE A 74 12.26 -4.51 -1.14
N TYR A 75 12.84 -5.64 -1.54
CA TYR A 75 13.44 -6.61 -0.63
C TYR A 75 14.96 -6.51 -0.53
N ASP A 76 15.60 -5.71 -1.41
CA ASP A 76 17.06 -5.64 -1.44
C ASP A 76 17.62 -4.71 -0.37
N LYS A 77 18.38 -5.28 0.54
CA LYS A 77 19.11 -4.54 1.58
C LYS A 77 20.25 -3.67 1.03
N ALA A 78 20.67 -3.89 -0.23
CA ALA A 78 21.64 -3.03 -0.90
C ALA A 78 21.14 -1.57 -1.03
N LEU A 79 19.82 -1.33 -0.89
CA LEU A 79 19.25 0.01 -0.90
C LEU A 79 19.56 0.84 0.36
N SER A 80 20.13 0.26 1.39
CA SER A 80 20.60 1.00 2.57
C SER A 80 22.11 1.16 2.61
N THR A 81 22.59 2.19 3.29
CA THR A 81 24.04 2.49 3.37
C THR A 81 24.82 1.38 4.03
N ASN A 82 24.26 0.76 5.07
CA ASN A 82 24.91 -0.34 5.82
C ASN A 82 24.57 -1.75 5.30
N GLY A 83 23.72 -1.88 4.26
CA GLY A 83 23.33 -3.16 3.68
C GLY A 83 22.44 -4.03 4.57
N ASN A 84 21.76 -3.48 5.57
CA ASN A 84 20.96 -4.25 6.53
C ASN A 84 19.45 -3.96 6.45
N ILE A 85 19.06 -2.84 5.87
CA ILE A 85 17.68 -2.36 5.80
C ILE A 85 17.18 -2.40 4.35
N ALA A 86 15.97 -2.89 4.15
CA ALA A 86 15.20 -2.84 2.91
C ALA A 86 13.80 -2.27 3.22
N CYS A 87 12.99 -1.93 2.20
CA CYS A 87 11.59 -1.54 2.42
C CYS A 87 10.83 -2.63 3.19
N ALA A 88 11.10 -3.90 2.85
CA ALA A 88 10.52 -5.06 3.53
C ALA A 88 10.93 -5.22 5.00
N SER A 89 11.95 -4.50 5.48
CA SER A 89 12.31 -4.52 6.91
C SER A 89 11.26 -3.84 7.79
N CYS A 90 10.55 -2.85 7.22
CA CYS A 90 9.51 -2.05 7.89
C CYS A 90 8.11 -2.33 7.32
N HIS A 91 8.02 -2.98 6.15
CA HIS A 91 6.77 -3.34 5.49
C HIS A 91 6.76 -4.84 5.20
N GLN A 92 6.47 -5.62 6.25
CA GLN A 92 6.60 -7.08 6.26
C GLN A 92 5.34 -7.76 5.71
N GLN A 93 5.49 -8.64 4.71
CA GLN A 93 4.36 -9.30 4.07
C GLN A 93 3.49 -10.08 5.06
N GLU A 94 4.10 -10.81 5.99
CA GLU A 94 3.39 -11.61 7.01
C GLU A 94 2.52 -10.80 7.96
N PHE A 95 2.72 -9.46 8.01
CA PHE A 95 1.93 -8.50 8.77
C PHE A 95 1.15 -7.52 7.86
N GLY A 96 0.73 -7.97 6.67
CA GLY A 96 -0.02 -7.16 5.71
C GLY A 96 0.75 -5.94 5.22
N PHE A 97 2.08 -6.07 5.05
CA PHE A 97 3.00 -4.98 4.69
C PHE A 97 2.99 -3.81 5.69
N SER A 98 2.87 -4.13 6.98
CA SER A 98 3.07 -3.23 8.13
C SER A 98 4.30 -3.67 8.93
N ASP A 99 4.58 -2.99 10.04
CA ASP A 99 5.60 -3.39 11.02
C ASP A 99 4.93 -3.73 12.36
N THR A 100 5.49 -4.67 13.09
CA THR A 100 5.09 -5.00 14.47
C THR A 100 5.73 -4.08 15.51
N ALA A 101 6.82 -3.40 15.15
CA ALA A 101 7.48 -2.42 16.01
C ALA A 101 6.71 -1.09 16.04
N VAL A 102 6.71 -0.41 17.18
CA VAL A 102 6.17 0.95 17.33
C VAL A 102 6.90 1.91 16.40
N GLN A 103 8.23 1.88 16.42
CA GLN A 103 9.14 2.57 15.51
C GLN A 103 10.04 1.54 14.84
N SER A 104 10.13 1.60 13.53
CA SER A 104 11.03 0.72 12.78
C SER A 104 12.47 1.14 12.99
N LYS A 105 13.39 0.15 12.99
CA LYS A 105 14.81 0.40 13.08
C LYS A 105 15.36 0.68 11.69
N GLY A 106 15.95 1.85 11.51
CA GLY A 106 16.73 2.21 10.32
C GLY A 106 18.24 2.04 10.49
N VAL A 107 19.02 2.63 9.61
CA VAL A 107 20.49 2.54 9.62
C VAL A 107 21.12 3.40 10.71
N ASN A 108 20.56 4.61 10.96
CA ASN A 108 21.11 5.59 11.89
C ASN A 108 20.12 5.96 13.01
N GLY A 109 19.09 5.14 13.27
CA GLY A 109 18.14 5.43 14.33
C GLY A 109 16.81 4.70 14.18
N LEU A 110 15.77 5.31 14.75
CA LEU A 110 14.39 4.85 14.66
C LEU A 110 13.60 5.79 13.74
N THR A 111 12.57 5.26 13.09
CA THR A 111 11.67 6.06 12.24
C THR A 111 10.88 7.07 13.08
N GLY A 112 10.65 8.26 12.53
CA GLY A 112 9.88 9.31 13.21
C GLY A 112 8.37 9.06 13.27
N ARG A 113 7.87 8.00 12.62
CA ARG A 113 6.47 7.55 12.67
C ARG A 113 6.39 6.04 12.45
N HIS A 114 5.31 5.44 12.95
CA HIS A 114 5.01 4.03 12.68
C HIS A 114 4.79 3.76 11.18
N SER A 115 5.27 2.60 10.70
CA SER A 115 5.17 2.19 9.30
C SER A 115 3.73 1.88 8.90
N MET A 116 3.22 2.61 7.90
CA MET A 116 1.86 2.44 7.38
C MET A 116 1.75 1.17 6.51
N ARG A 117 0.64 0.44 6.60
CA ARG A 117 0.35 -0.67 5.68
C ARG A 117 0.30 -0.20 4.24
N LEU A 118 0.84 -1.00 3.31
CA LEU A 118 0.94 -0.64 1.88
C LEU A 118 -0.18 -1.22 1.01
N ILE A 119 -1.08 -2.03 1.58
CA ILE A 119 -2.13 -2.70 0.82
C ILE A 119 -3.07 -1.71 0.12
N ASN A 120 -3.52 -2.09 -1.07
CA ASN A 120 -4.50 -1.37 -1.87
C ASN A 120 -4.13 0.09 -2.22
N ALA A 121 -2.84 0.45 -2.20
CA ALA A 121 -2.38 1.80 -2.55
C ALA A 121 -2.82 2.25 -3.95
N ARG A 122 -3.02 1.31 -4.89
CA ARG A 122 -3.59 1.56 -6.23
C ARG A 122 -4.98 2.20 -6.19
N PHE A 123 -5.79 1.82 -5.19
CA PHE A 123 -7.20 2.16 -5.09
C PHE A 123 -7.47 3.31 -4.12
N ALA A 124 -6.43 3.91 -3.57
CA ALA A 124 -6.55 5.07 -2.71
C ALA A 124 -7.10 6.27 -3.49
N ARG A 125 -8.15 6.90 -2.96
CA ARG A 125 -8.73 8.13 -3.53
C ARG A 125 -7.83 9.33 -3.30
N GLU A 126 -7.12 9.33 -2.17
CA GLU A 126 -6.09 10.32 -1.87
C GLU A 126 -4.82 9.98 -2.66
N ALA A 127 -4.37 10.93 -3.48
CA ALA A 127 -3.18 10.78 -4.30
C ALA A 127 -1.88 11.07 -3.55
N LYS A 128 -1.97 11.67 -2.34
CA LYS A 128 -0.82 12.02 -1.51
C LYS A 128 -0.48 10.91 -0.54
N PHE A 129 0.78 10.79 -0.18
CA PHE A 129 1.31 9.67 0.61
C PHE A 129 2.08 10.14 1.85
N PHE A 130 2.39 9.21 2.75
CA PHE A 130 2.79 9.39 4.15
C PHE A 130 1.63 9.84 5.07
N TRP A 131 1.83 9.72 6.37
CA TRP A 131 0.88 10.18 7.39
C TRP A 131 0.52 11.66 7.24
N ASN A 132 1.48 12.48 6.82
CA ASN A 132 1.35 13.93 6.65
C ASN A 132 1.21 14.37 5.19
N GLU A 133 0.95 13.45 4.28
CA GLU A 133 0.64 13.72 2.87
C GLU A 133 1.72 14.54 2.12
N ARG A 134 2.97 14.49 2.59
CA ARG A 134 4.07 15.29 2.01
C ARG A 134 4.52 14.84 0.62
N ALA A 135 4.23 13.61 0.22
CA ALA A 135 4.55 13.12 -1.11
C ALA A 135 3.33 13.22 -2.04
N ALA A 136 3.47 13.92 -3.16
CA ALA A 136 2.38 14.18 -4.11
C ALA A 136 1.97 12.94 -4.93
N THR A 137 2.83 11.92 -5.02
CA THR A 137 2.56 10.66 -5.75
C THR A 137 3.20 9.50 -5.01
N LEU A 138 2.76 8.27 -5.31
CA LEU A 138 3.40 7.08 -4.76
C LEU A 138 4.85 6.96 -5.22
N GLU A 139 5.14 7.28 -6.48
CA GLU A 139 6.49 7.27 -7.03
C GLU A 139 7.40 8.20 -6.23
N ALA A 140 7.01 9.45 -6.04
CA ALA A 140 7.78 10.42 -5.25
C ALA A 140 7.90 10.02 -3.76
N GLN A 141 6.98 9.19 -3.25
CA GLN A 141 7.07 8.65 -1.89
C GLN A 141 8.20 7.64 -1.77
N THR A 142 8.38 6.74 -2.78
CA THR A 142 9.21 5.53 -2.63
C THR A 142 10.69 5.80 -2.39
N THR A 143 11.23 6.90 -2.88
CA THR A 143 12.64 7.25 -2.69
C THR A 143 12.91 8.16 -1.49
N GLN A 144 11.87 8.71 -0.83
CA GLN A 144 12.08 9.55 0.37
C GLN A 144 12.63 8.76 1.57
N PRO A 145 12.17 7.54 1.90
CA PRO A 145 12.79 6.73 2.95
C PRO A 145 14.26 6.36 2.64
N ILE A 146 14.60 6.19 1.37
CA ILE A 146 15.98 5.94 0.93
C ILE A 146 16.86 7.15 1.25
N GLN A 147 16.34 8.35 1.03
CA GLN A 147 17.01 9.63 1.27
C GLN A 147 16.82 10.17 2.71
N ASP A 148 16.25 9.38 3.60
CA ASP A 148 16.15 9.73 5.01
C ASP A 148 17.38 9.23 5.78
N HIS A 149 17.99 10.13 6.59
CA HIS A 149 19.19 9.84 7.38
C HIS A 149 18.97 8.66 8.32
N ALA A 150 17.87 8.67 9.07
CA ALA A 150 17.59 7.64 10.05
C ALA A 150 17.19 6.31 9.42
N GLU A 151 16.40 6.35 8.30
CA GLU A 151 15.82 5.15 7.70
C GLU A 151 16.83 4.36 6.85
N MET A 152 17.28 4.88 5.70
CA MET A 152 18.18 4.14 4.79
C MET A 152 19.51 4.87 4.52
N GLY A 153 19.67 6.13 4.93
CA GLY A 153 20.92 6.84 5.09
C GLY A 153 21.53 7.48 3.83
N TYR A 154 20.79 7.60 2.72
CA TYR A 154 21.28 8.31 1.52
C TYR A 154 20.78 9.76 1.48
N SER A 155 20.91 10.47 2.60
CA SER A 155 20.37 11.82 2.76
C SER A 155 21.18 12.89 2.01
N GLY A 156 22.42 12.66 1.68
CA GLY A 156 23.34 13.67 1.13
C GLY A 156 23.70 14.78 2.12
N LEU A 157 23.32 14.63 3.40
CA LEU A 157 23.55 15.61 4.47
C LEU A 157 24.45 15.02 5.54
N ASP A 158 25.14 15.86 6.29
CA ASP A 158 25.94 15.49 7.46
C ASP A 158 26.98 14.36 7.22
N GLY A 159 27.45 14.24 5.96
CA GLY A 159 28.42 13.23 5.56
C GLY A 159 27.81 11.92 5.05
N ASP A 160 26.50 11.81 4.99
CA ASP A 160 25.84 10.69 4.32
C ASP A 160 26.08 10.72 2.80
N PRO A 161 26.19 9.56 2.14
CA PRO A 161 26.11 9.48 0.70
C PRO A 161 24.74 9.94 0.20
N ASP A 162 24.63 10.31 -1.08
CA ASP A 162 23.37 10.73 -1.69
C ASP A 162 22.76 9.64 -2.59
N ILE A 163 21.65 9.98 -3.24
CA ILE A 163 20.94 9.07 -4.15
C ILE A 163 21.81 8.66 -5.35
N ASN A 164 22.77 9.50 -5.80
CA ASN A 164 23.65 9.18 -6.92
C ASN A 164 24.68 8.10 -6.50
N ASP A 165 25.12 8.12 -5.28
CA ASP A 165 26.00 7.07 -4.72
C ASP A 165 25.27 5.73 -4.67
N LEU A 166 23.99 5.72 -4.25
CA LEU A 166 23.15 4.53 -4.34
C LEU A 166 23.02 4.05 -5.77
N LEU A 167 22.69 4.93 -6.71
CA LEU A 167 22.53 4.59 -8.13
C LEU A 167 23.83 4.02 -8.71
N ALA A 168 24.99 4.58 -8.37
CA ALA A 168 26.29 4.04 -8.78
C ALA A 168 26.50 2.61 -8.22
N LYS A 169 26.16 2.39 -6.95
CA LYS A 169 26.23 1.08 -6.29
C LYS A 169 25.33 0.05 -6.96
N LEU A 170 24.05 0.37 -7.20
CA LEU A 170 23.09 -0.56 -7.82
C LEU A 170 23.49 -0.88 -9.26
N ASN A 171 23.91 0.12 -10.04
CA ASN A 171 24.32 -0.04 -11.44
C ASN A 171 25.62 -0.87 -11.60
N ALA A 172 26.41 -1.04 -10.53
CA ALA A 172 27.56 -1.92 -10.54
C ALA A 172 27.19 -3.40 -10.32
N LEU A 173 25.97 -3.70 -9.85
CA LEU A 173 25.51 -5.06 -9.60
C LEU A 173 24.95 -5.68 -10.88
N ASP A 174 25.47 -6.85 -11.27
CA ASP A 174 25.16 -7.51 -12.53
C ASP A 174 23.67 -7.88 -12.64
N TYR A 175 23.02 -8.36 -11.58
CA TYR A 175 21.60 -8.66 -11.61
C TYR A 175 20.72 -7.42 -11.83
N TYR A 176 21.12 -6.24 -11.38
CA TYR A 176 20.40 -5.00 -11.71
C TYR A 176 20.63 -4.59 -13.16
N GLN A 177 21.80 -4.81 -13.72
CA GLN A 177 22.06 -4.59 -15.14
C GLN A 177 21.15 -5.46 -16.01
N GLU A 178 21.04 -6.77 -15.69
CA GLU A 178 20.17 -7.69 -16.41
C GLU A 178 18.68 -7.37 -16.23
N LEU A 179 18.23 -7.14 -14.97
CA LEU A 179 16.84 -6.82 -14.67
C LEU A 179 16.39 -5.49 -15.28
N SER A 180 17.24 -4.45 -15.26
CA SER A 180 16.88 -3.15 -15.83
C SER A 180 16.81 -3.20 -17.35
N ALA A 181 17.75 -3.89 -18.00
CA ALA A 181 17.72 -4.10 -19.43
C ALA A 181 16.42 -4.82 -19.85
N TRP A 182 16.05 -5.88 -19.16
CA TRP A 182 14.82 -6.61 -19.40
C TRP A 182 13.56 -5.79 -19.11
N ALA A 183 13.50 -5.11 -17.97
CA ALA A 183 12.32 -4.33 -17.56
C ALA A 183 12.02 -3.17 -18.51
N TYR A 184 13.04 -2.61 -19.14
CA TYR A 184 12.90 -1.49 -20.06
C TYR A 184 13.06 -1.87 -21.54
N ASN A 185 13.04 -3.18 -21.88
CA ASN A 185 13.17 -3.72 -23.25
C ASN A 185 14.39 -3.21 -24.01
N GLN A 186 15.52 -3.07 -23.33
CA GLN A 186 16.77 -2.63 -23.95
C GLN A 186 17.68 -3.82 -24.17
N SER A 187 17.91 -4.15 -25.45
CA SER A 187 18.82 -5.24 -25.86
C SER A 187 20.30 -4.92 -25.57
N ASP A 188 20.65 -3.65 -25.46
CA ASP A 188 21.96 -3.23 -24.95
C ASP A 188 22.01 -3.44 -23.44
N SER A 189 22.91 -4.32 -23.00
CA SER A 189 23.09 -4.78 -21.63
C SER A 189 23.51 -3.71 -20.61
N LYS A 190 23.27 -2.43 -20.88
CA LYS A 190 23.76 -1.29 -20.07
C LYS A 190 22.71 -0.21 -19.83
N LYS A 191 21.48 -0.60 -19.52
CA LYS A 191 20.59 0.40 -18.98
C LYS A 191 20.96 0.71 -17.53
N THR A 192 21.42 1.91 -17.29
CA THR A 192 21.61 2.43 -15.93
C THR A 192 20.27 2.79 -15.30
N LEU A 193 20.04 2.34 -14.07
CA LEU A 193 18.93 2.79 -13.24
C LEU A 193 19.13 4.26 -12.89
N SER A 194 18.07 5.02 -12.97
CA SER A 194 17.94 6.39 -12.46
C SER A 194 16.99 6.40 -11.27
N GLU A 195 16.93 7.50 -10.52
CA GLU A 195 15.95 7.66 -9.44
C GLU A 195 14.51 7.49 -9.96
N ASN A 196 14.20 8.06 -11.12
CA ASN A 196 12.87 7.88 -11.75
C ASN A 196 12.56 6.39 -12.04
N ASN A 197 13.56 5.60 -12.46
CA ASN A 197 13.36 4.16 -12.66
C ASN A 197 13.10 3.43 -11.33
N LEU A 198 13.78 3.80 -10.24
CA LEU A 198 13.50 3.27 -8.90
C LEU A 198 12.07 3.59 -8.50
N GLN A 199 11.65 4.85 -8.65
CA GLN A 199 10.30 5.32 -8.33
C GLN A 199 9.22 4.59 -9.13
N GLU A 200 9.39 4.45 -10.44
CA GLU A 200 8.46 3.72 -11.31
C GLU A 200 8.32 2.25 -10.91
N CYS A 201 9.44 1.57 -10.68
CA CYS A 201 9.44 0.13 -10.37
C CYS A 201 8.89 -0.15 -8.97
N LEU A 202 9.34 0.58 -7.96
CA LEU A 202 8.82 0.46 -6.59
C LEU A 202 7.33 0.81 -6.56
N GLY A 203 6.93 1.90 -7.23
CA GLY A 203 5.52 2.28 -7.34
C GLY A 203 4.66 1.22 -8.03
N ALA A 204 5.16 0.58 -9.09
CA ALA A 204 4.46 -0.53 -9.77
C ALA A 204 4.29 -1.74 -8.85
N PHE A 205 5.33 -2.14 -8.11
CA PHE A 205 5.25 -3.23 -7.15
C PHE A 205 4.26 -2.93 -6.01
N ILE A 206 4.37 -1.77 -5.36
CA ILE A 206 3.48 -1.39 -4.25
C ILE A 206 2.02 -1.33 -4.71
N ARG A 207 1.73 -0.80 -5.92
CA ARG A 207 0.38 -0.83 -6.48
C ARG A 207 -0.15 -2.23 -6.75
N SER A 208 0.72 -3.19 -6.98
CA SER A 208 0.32 -4.59 -7.19
C SER A 208 -0.18 -5.28 -5.92
N ILE A 209 0.18 -4.74 -4.74
CA ILE A 209 -0.21 -5.31 -3.44
C ILE A 209 -1.69 -5.03 -3.20
N GLN A 210 -2.54 -6.03 -3.44
CA GLN A 210 -3.98 -5.88 -3.30
C GLN A 210 -4.61 -6.97 -2.43
N SER A 211 -5.62 -6.60 -1.65
CA SER A 211 -6.36 -7.48 -0.74
C SER A 211 -7.86 -7.32 -1.00
N PHE A 212 -8.44 -8.31 -1.74
CA PHE A 212 -9.85 -8.36 -2.11
C PHE A 212 -10.43 -9.78 -2.02
N ASP A 213 -9.93 -10.58 -1.12
CA ASP A 213 -10.35 -11.98 -0.88
C ASP A 213 -10.79 -12.25 0.56
N SER A 214 -11.18 -11.18 1.26
CA SER A 214 -11.72 -11.25 2.62
C SER A 214 -13.16 -11.77 2.66
N LYS A 215 -13.65 -12.09 3.86
CA LYS A 215 -15.06 -12.45 4.07
C LYS A 215 -16.02 -11.35 3.60
N TYR A 216 -15.66 -10.08 3.81
CA TYR A 216 -16.39 -8.93 3.27
C TYR A 216 -16.48 -9.02 1.74
N ASP A 217 -15.37 -9.28 1.06
CA ASP A 217 -15.34 -9.33 -0.41
C ASP A 217 -16.16 -10.50 -0.97
N GLU A 218 -16.16 -11.65 -0.29
CA GLU A 218 -16.98 -12.81 -0.65
C GLU A 218 -18.47 -12.47 -0.60
N GLY A 219 -18.92 -11.78 0.46
CA GLY A 219 -20.32 -11.33 0.59
C GLY A 219 -20.66 -10.21 -0.38
N ARG A 220 -19.73 -9.28 -0.55
CA ARG A 220 -19.95 -8.10 -1.39
C ARG A 220 -20.14 -8.45 -2.87
N ARG A 221 -19.47 -9.50 -3.37
CA ARG A 221 -19.67 -10.02 -4.75
C ARG A 221 -21.05 -10.58 -5.01
N GLN A 222 -21.83 -10.89 -3.97
CA GLN A 222 -23.19 -11.41 -4.08
C GLN A 222 -24.26 -10.30 -4.22
N LEU A 223 -23.83 -9.03 -4.09
CA LEU A 223 -24.72 -7.87 -4.16
C LEU A 223 -24.48 -7.06 -5.43
N ALA A 224 -25.43 -6.20 -5.77
CA ALA A 224 -25.25 -5.22 -6.85
C ALA A 224 -24.10 -4.23 -6.51
N ASN A 225 -23.41 -3.73 -7.54
CA ASN A 225 -22.20 -2.93 -7.37
C ASN A 225 -22.37 -1.64 -6.55
N ASN A 226 -23.57 -1.08 -6.52
CA ASN A 226 -23.89 0.16 -5.77
C ASN A 226 -24.36 -0.07 -4.33
N GLN A 227 -24.42 -1.32 -3.85
CA GLN A 227 -24.95 -1.65 -2.52
C GLN A 227 -23.83 -1.80 -1.46
N ASN A 228 -23.00 -0.79 -1.30
CA ASN A 228 -21.80 -0.86 -0.44
C ASN A 228 -22.10 -1.04 1.06
N ASN A 229 -23.26 -0.58 1.53
CA ASN A 229 -23.64 -0.59 2.94
C ASN A 229 -24.82 -1.54 3.22
N ALA A 230 -25.24 -2.35 2.26
CA ALA A 230 -26.29 -3.33 2.47
C ALA A 230 -25.77 -4.51 3.33
N PRO A 231 -26.64 -5.18 4.11
CA PRO A 231 -26.30 -6.38 4.82
C PRO A 231 -25.74 -7.45 3.88
N LEU A 232 -24.67 -8.12 4.28
CA LEU A 232 -24.03 -9.15 3.47
C LEU A 232 -24.58 -10.54 3.81
N PRO A 233 -24.90 -11.35 2.77
CA PRO A 233 -25.55 -12.64 2.98
C PRO A 233 -24.73 -13.68 3.76
N ASN A 234 -23.40 -13.57 3.71
CA ASN A 234 -22.45 -14.47 4.37
C ASN A 234 -22.01 -13.97 5.77
N PHE A 235 -22.53 -12.81 6.20
CA PHE A 235 -22.22 -12.26 7.52
C PHE A 235 -23.18 -12.80 8.58
N SER A 236 -22.67 -12.94 9.81
CA SER A 236 -23.50 -13.13 10.99
C SER A 236 -24.33 -11.86 11.29
N SER A 237 -25.29 -11.98 12.23
CA SER A 237 -26.04 -10.82 12.73
C SER A 237 -25.14 -9.75 13.32
N ASP A 238 -24.12 -10.13 14.07
CA ASP A 238 -23.19 -9.20 14.70
C ASP A 238 -22.26 -8.52 13.70
N GLU A 239 -21.75 -9.25 12.71
CA GLU A 239 -20.94 -8.68 11.63
C GLU A 239 -21.74 -7.68 10.79
N ASN A 240 -23.01 -7.98 10.47
CA ASN A 240 -23.90 -7.05 9.78
C ASN A 240 -24.26 -5.83 10.65
N ALA A 241 -24.48 -6.02 11.95
CA ALA A 241 -24.70 -4.90 12.88
C ALA A 241 -23.44 -4.02 12.96
N GLY A 242 -22.25 -4.61 12.98
CA GLY A 242 -20.97 -3.89 12.93
C GLY A 242 -20.78 -3.10 11.64
N LEU A 243 -21.13 -3.67 10.48
CA LEU A 243 -21.13 -2.96 9.19
C LEU A 243 -22.08 -1.76 9.20
N GLN A 244 -23.26 -1.88 9.81
CA GLN A 244 -24.21 -0.77 9.96
C GLN A 244 -23.65 0.31 10.90
N LEU A 245 -23.05 -0.09 12.04
CA LEU A 245 -22.37 0.84 12.94
C LEU A 245 -21.24 1.61 12.25
N PHE A 246 -20.47 0.93 11.41
CA PHE A 246 -19.39 1.55 10.63
C PHE A 246 -19.93 2.57 9.63
N SER A 247 -20.98 2.21 8.90
CA SER A 247 -21.47 2.92 7.70
C SER A 247 -22.42 4.07 8.03
N ALA A 248 -23.29 3.88 9.04
CA ALA A 248 -24.30 4.87 9.38
C ALA A 248 -23.67 6.07 10.12
N PRO A 249 -24.05 7.31 9.79
CA PRO A 249 -23.60 8.47 10.51
C PRO A 249 -24.18 8.48 11.95
N PRO A 250 -23.44 9.00 12.93
CA PRO A 250 -23.96 9.24 14.27
C PRO A 250 -24.94 10.43 14.26
N ILE A 251 -25.92 10.38 15.16
CA ILE A 251 -26.82 11.50 15.46
C ILE A 251 -26.42 12.00 16.84
N PHE A 252 -26.06 13.28 16.93
CA PHE A 252 -25.57 13.90 18.16
C PHE A 252 -26.60 14.85 18.75
N ASP A 253 -26.57 15.01 20.05
CA ASP A 253 -27.20 16.14 20.75
C ASP A 253 -26.37 17.44 20.60
N ASN A 254 -26.85 18.51 21.22
CA ASN A 254 -26.19 19.81 21.14
C ASN A 254 -24.86 19.90 21.89
N LEU A 255 -24.46 18.86 22.63
CA LEU A 255 -23.21 18.78 23.42
C LEU A 255 -22.21 17.76 22.83
N GLY A 256 -22.49 17.22 21.64
CA GLY A 256 -21.62 16.26 20.96
C GLY A 256 -21.73 14.83 21.46
N SER A 257 -22.78 14.50 22.24
CA SER A 257 -23.06 13.12 22.65
C SER A 257 -23.95 12.42 21.64
N ARG A 258 -23.55 11.22 21.20
CA ARG A 258 -24.36 10.38 20.30
C ARG A 258 -25.62 9.89 21.03
N ILE A 259 -26.76 10.17 20.44
CA ILE A 259 -28.09 9.76 20.92
C ILE A 259 -28.73 8.68 20.03
N ALA A 260 -28.25 8.52 18.78
CA ALA A 260 -28.71 7.51 17.84
C ALA A 260 -27.73 7.35 16.66
N GLY A 261 -28.05 6.48 15.70
CA GLY A 261 -27.27 6.26 14.51
C GLY A 261 -26.06 5.35 14.76
N GLY A 262 -25.13 5.31 13.79
CA GLY A 262 -23.90 4.50 13.84
C GLY A 262 -22.74 5.22 14.50
N LEU A 263 -21.51 4.74 14.16
CA LEU A 263 -20.25 5.32 14.65
C LEU A 263 -19.60 6.27 13.63
N GLY A 264 -20.06 6.25 12.36
CA GLY A 264 -19.64 7.18 11.31
C GLY A 264 -18.24 6.97 10.74
N CYS A 265 -17.59 5.84 11.00
CA CYS A 265 -16.23 5.55 10.54
C CYS A 265 -16.10 5.59 9.01
N GLY A 266 -17.16 5.19 8.29
CA GLY A 266 -17.26 5.27 6.83
C GLY A 266 -17.20 6.69 6.27
N GLY A 267 -17.30 7.73 7.11
CA GLY A 267 -17.11 9.12 6.70
C GLY A 267 -15.66 9.46 6.35
N CYS A 268 -14.70 8.75 6.94
CA CYS A 268 -13.26 8.87 6.66
C CYS A 268 -12.73 7.64 5.91
N HIS A 269 -13.14 6.44 6.29
CA HIS A 269 -12.73 5.17 5.66
C HIS A 269 -13.84 4.65 4.75
N ARG A 270 -13.90 5.17 3.53
CA ARG A 270 -15.02 4.90 2.62
C ARG A 270 -15.01 3.49 2.04
N ALA A 271 -16.13 2.77 2.22
CA ALA A 271 -16.37 1.52 1.54
C ALA A 271 -16.52 1.75 0.01
N PRO A 272 -16.16 0.77 -0.84
CA PRO A 272 -15.73 -0.59 -0.53
C PRO A 272 -14.20 -0.73 -0.32
N GLU A 273 -13.41 0.28 -0.61
CA GLU A 273 -11.95 0.27 -0.48
C GLU A 273 -11.52 0.39 0.99
N PHE A 274 -12.37 1.00 1.83
CA PHE A 274 -12.09 1.33 3.22
C PHE A 274 -10.83 2.17 3.39
N ASP A 275 -10.57 2.99 2.38
CA ASP A 275 -9.44 3.90 2.33
C ASP A 275 -9.92 5.35 2.48
N ILE A 276 -9.04 6.26 2.27
CA ILE A 276 -9.11 7.68 2.61
C ILE A 276 -10.23 8.43 1.91
N ASP A 277 -10.87 9.29 2.68
CA ASP A 277 -11.46 10.52 2.17
C ASP A 277 -10.37 11.60 2.04
N PRO A 278 -10.09 12.15 0.86
CA PRO A 278 -9.04 13.15 0.65
C PRO A 278 -9.22 14.47 1.41
N ASN A 279 -10.38 14.68 2.05
CA ASN A 279 -10.65 15.87 2.84
C ASN A 279 -10.50 15.63 4.36
N THR A 280 -9.90 14.52 4.80
CA THR A 280 -9.65 14.27 6.22
C THR A 280 -8.65 15.27 6.80
N ARG A 281 -8.87 15.63 8.06
CA ARG A 281 -7.91 16.32 8.92
C ARG A 281 -7.45 15.38 10.03
N ASN A 282 -6.65 15.88 10.98
CA ASN A 282 -6.21 15.03 12.07
C ASN A 282 -7.40 14.54 12.92
N ASN A 283 -7.26 13.34 13.45
CA ASN A 283 -8.29 12.68 14.24
C ASN A 283 -8.20 12.95 15.75
N GLY A 284 -7.50 14.00 16.16
CA GLY A 284 -7.26 14.31 17.57
C GLY A 284 -6.08 13.56 18.19
N PHE A 285 -5.57 12.53 17.53
CA PHE A 285 -4.36 11.82 17.96
C PHE A 285 -3.14 12.54 17.38
N VAL A 286 -2.55 13.47 18.14
CA VAL A 286 -1.61 14.47 17.61
C VAL A 286 -0.29 14.57 18.41
N GLY A 287 0.04 13.59 19.22
CA GLY A 287 1.36 13.54 19.88
C GLY A 287 2.45 13.11 18.89
N SER A 288 3.66 13.64 19.01
CA SER A 288 4.83 13.09 18.32
C SER A 288 5.23 11.77 18.96
N ILE A 289 5.83 10.85 18.18
CA ILE A 289 6.26 9.54 18.68
C ILE A 289 7.40 9.67 19.68
N ASP A 290 8.32 10.60 19.46
CA ASP A 290 9.50 10.80 20.32
C ASP A 290 9.19 11.63 21.55
N ASN A 291 8.19 12.50 21.47
CA ASN A 291 7.74 13.32 22.59
C ASN A 291 6.23 13.57 22.50
N PRO A 292 5.42 12.80 23.25
CA PRO A 292 3.96 12.94 23.21
C PRO A 292 3.42 14.33 23.60
N THR A 293 4.25 15.18 24.21
CA THR A 293 3.84 16.57 24.55
C THR A 293 3.94 17.51 23.35
N VAL A 294 4.76 17.20 22.36
CA VAL A 294 4.88 17.96 21.10
C VAL A 294 3.75 17.59 20.17
N LEU A 295 3.10 18.61 19.56
CA LEU A 295 2.01 18.38 18.63
C LEU A 295 2.55 18.09 17.22
N ASP A 296 2.10 16.98 16.64
CA ASP A 296 2.24 16.64 15.23
C ASP A 296 0.86 16.74 14.56
N LEU A 297 0.51 17.94 14.12
CA LEU A 297 -0.82 18.24 13.55
C LEU A 297 -0.96 17.78 12.09
N GLY A 298 0.15 17.47 11.44
CA GLY A 298 0.20 17.13 10.01
C GLY A 298 -0.30 15.73 9.68
N ASN A 299 -0.64 14.89 10.67
CA ASN A 299 -1.08 13.51 10.41
C ASN A 299 -2.56 13.48 10.02
N THR A 300 -2.82 13.72 8.75
CA THR A 300 -4.16 13.89 8.19
C THR A 300 -4.63 12.66 7.41
N ARG A 301 -3.69 11.80 6.98
CA ARG A 301 -4.02 10.61 6.22
C ARG A 301 -4.71 9.53 7.05
N SER A 302 -5.91 9.09 6.58
CA SER A 302 -6.63 7.92 7.11
C SER A 302 -6.25 6.68 6.29
N PRO A 303 -5.37 5.80 6.77
CA PRO A 303 -4.96 4.61 5.99
C PRO A 303 -6.11 3.63 5.83
N SER A 304 -5.99 2.73 4.83
CA SER A 304 -6.94 1.63 4.67
C SER A 304 -7.08 0.82 5.96
N ILE A 305 -8.32 0.50 6.32
CA ILE A 305 -8.62 -0.37 7.46
C ILE A 305 -8.76 -1.84 7.06
N ARG A 306 -8.51 -2.19 5.80
CA ARG A 306 -8.35 -3.59 5.41
C ARG A 306 -7.12 -4.18 6.07
N ASP A 307 -7.19 -5.46 6.41
CA ASP A 307 -6.10 -6.17 7.05
C ASP A 307 -5.55 -5.48 8.32
N LEU A 308 -6.42 -4.87 9.12
CA LEU A 308 -6.05 -4.43 10.47
C LEU A 308 -5.63 -5.62 11.32
N VAL A 309 -6.34 -6.73 11.15
CA VAL A 309 -6.15 -7.99 11.83
C VAL A 309 -5.69 -9.03 10.82
N ASN A 310 -4.76 -9.89 11.20
CA ASN A 310 -4.31 -11.01 10.37
C ASN A 310 -5.25 -12.22 10.49
N PRO A 311 -5.08 -13.27 9.66
CA PRO A 311 -5.90 -14.46 9.71
C PRO A 311 -5.86 -15.25 11.05
N ARG A 312 -4.94 -14.91 11.96
CA ARG A 312 -4.82 -15.48 13.29
C ARG A 312 -5.57 -14.68 14.37
N GLY A 313 -6.26 -13.60 13.98
CA GLY A 313 -6.98 -12.71 14.89
C GLY A 313 -6.11 -11.70 15.65
N HIS A 314 -4.86 -11.50 15.24
CA HIS A 314 -3.97 -10.51 15.85
C HIS A 314 -3.84 -9.27 14.98
N LEU A 315 -3.62 -8.11 15.58
CA LEU A 315 -3.28 -6.89 14.83
C LEU A 315 -2.02 -7.12 13.99
N ASN A 316 -2.02 -6.59 12.79
CA ASN A 316 -0.86 -6.58 11.88
C ASN A 316 0.23 -5.58 12.27
N GLY A 317 0.09 -4.94 13.39
CA GLY A 317 1.01 -3.98 13.97
C GLY A 317 0.25 -2.97 14.81
N PRO A 318 0.96 -2.16 15.59
CA PRO A 318 0.35 -1.08 16.33
C PRO A 318 -0.29 -0.06 15.39
N LEU A 319 -1.21 0.73 15.91
CA LEU A 319 -2.03 1.66 15.14
C LEU A 319 -1.65 3.10 15.47
N MET A 320 -2.14 4.03 14.64
CA MET A 320 -1.81 5.45 14.60
C MET A 320 -0.37 5.72 14.14
N HIS A 321 -0.07 6.97 13.79
CA HIS A 321 1.26 7.38 13.35
C HIS A 321 2.35 7.23 14.43
N THR A 322 1.94 7.12 15.69
CA THR A 322 2.84 6.87 16.81
C THR A 322 2.98 5.40 17.18
N GLY A 323 2.19 4.50 16.58
CA GLY A 323 2.19 3.09 16.94
C GLY A 323 1.78 2.79 18.40
N SER A 324 1.12 3.71 19.07
CA SER A 324 0.84 3.58 20.52
C SER A 324 -0.48 2.87 20.84
N ILE A 325 -1.32 2.59 19.85
CA ILE A 325 -2.56 1.82 20.03
C ILE A 325 -2.31 0.37 19.60
N THR A 326 -2.48 -0.55 20.54
CA THR A 326 -2.13 -1.97 20.37
C THR A 326 -3.33 -2.91 20.45
N SER A 327 -4.57 -2.39 20.52
CA SER A 327 -5.79 -3.19 20.47
C SER A 327 -6.93 -2.44 19.77
N LEU A 328 -7.90 -3.18 19.22
CA LEU A 328 -9.11 -2.60 18.64
C LEU A 328 -9.98 -1.93 19.70
N GLU A 329 -10.00 -2.46 20.93
CA GLU A 329 -10.71 -1.86 22.05
C GLU A 329 -10.18 -0.47 22.37
N THR A 330 -8.85 -0.31 22.43
CA THR A 330 -8.21 0.99 22.66
C THR A 330 -8.46 1.95 21.51
N LEU A 331 -8.43 1.46 20.25
CA LEU A 331 -8.78 2.23 19.06
C LEU A 331 -10.21 2.77 19.15
N ILE A 332 -11.17 1.91 19.47
CA ILE A 332 -12.58 2.31 19.64
C ILE A 332 -12.72 3.28 20.81
N GLY A 333 -11.96 3.07 21.90
CA GLY A 333 -11.92 3.97 23.05
C GLY A 333 -11.49 5.40 22.67
N HIS A 334 -10.49 5.54 21.80
CA HIS A 334 -10.07 6.85 21.28
C HIS A 334 -11.22 7.56 20.54
N TYR A 335 -11.85 6.87 19.59
CA TYR A 335 -12.96 7.45 18.82
C TYR A 335 -14.25 7.59 19.63
N ASN A 336 -14.44 6.77 20.67
CA ASN A 336 -15.58 6.86 21.56
C ASN A 336 -15.63 8.21 22.30
N ARG A 337 -14.46 8.77 22.64
CA ARG A 337 -14.33 10.09 23.27
C ARG A 337 -13.09 10.80 22.75
N ILE A 338 -13.29 11.72 21.83
CA ILE A 338 -12.20 12.54 21.29
C ILE A 338 -11.69 13.52 22.34
N LEU A 339 -10.38 13.54 22.53
CA LEU A 339 -9.69 14.54 23.36
C LEU A 339 -9.03 15.57 22.45
N VAL A 340 -9.59 16.79 22.45
CA VAL A 340 -8.99 17.91 21.71
C VAL A 340 -7.89 18.52 22.58
N ARG A 341 -6.64 18.35 22.15
CA ARG A 341 -5.49 18.91 22.86
C ARG A 341 -5.41 20.43 22.67
N PRO A 342 -5.01 21.20 23.69
CA PRO A 342 -4.72 22.62 23.54
C PRO A 342 -3.74 22.86 22.38
N GLY A 343 -4.05 23.81 21.50
CA GLY A 343 -3.26 24.12 20.30
C GLY A 343 -3.62 23.28 19.06
N ASN A 344 -4.44 22.23 19.18
CA ASN A 344 -4.94 21.51 18.00
C ASN A 344 -6.14 22.24 17.38
N ASN A 345 -5.86 23.09 16.41
CA ASN A 345 -6.84 23.84 15.62
C ASN A 345 -7.14 23.17 14.25
N GLN A 346 -6.62 21.96 13.98
CA GLN A 346 -6.76 21.24 12.72
C GLN A 346 -7.47 19.89 12.88
N ILE A 347 -8.23 19.72 13.96
CA ILE A 347 -9.03 18.51 14.12
C ILE A 347 -10.11 18.42 13.03
N ASP A 348 -10.40 17.21 12.60
CA ASP A 348 -11.47 16.97 11.61
C ASP A 348 -12.82 17.42 12.19
N PRO A 349 -13.58 18.28 11.48
CA PRO A 349 -14.85 18.80 11.99
C PRO A 349 -15.91 17.73 12.23
N ARG A 350 -15.81 16.56 11.59
CA ARG A 350 -16.68 15.41 11.86
C ARG A 350 -16.54 14.86 13.28
N LEU A 351 -15.39 15.12 13.91
CA LEU A 351 -15.08 14.71 15.29
C LEU A 351 -15.41 15.78 16.34
N THR A 352 -15.94 16.92 15.89
CA THR A 352 -16.37 18.03 16.77
C THR A 352 -17.76 18.53 16.38
N PRO A 353 -18.80 17.68 16.44
CA PRO A 353 -20.16 18.06 16.07
C PRO A 353 -20.66 19.22 16.94
N GLY A 354 -21.21 20.25 16.29
CA GLY A 354 -21.65 21.46 17.00
C GLY A 354 -20.55 22.24 17.71
N GLY A 355 -19.27 21.95 17.40
CA GLY A 355 -18.11 22.56 18.08
C GLY A 355 -17.66 21.83 19.35
N PHE A 356 -18.32 20.77 19.75
CA PHE A 356 -17.99 19.96 20.92
C PHE A 356 -17.28 18.66 20.52
N PRO A 357 -16.28 18.20 21.30
CA PRO A 357 -15.65 16.91 21.06
C PRO A 357 -16.68 15.78 21.08
N GLN A 358 -16.66 14.92 20.06
CA GLN A 358 -17.60 13.81 19.96
C GLN A 358 -17.48 12.85 21.16
N GLN A 359 -18.64 12.34 21.58
CA GLN A 359 -18.81 11.24 22.51
C GLN A 359 -19.78 10.22 21.91
N LEU A 360 -19.23 9.08 21.44
CA LEU A 360 -20.06 8.09 20.71
C LEU A 360 -20.88 7.20 21.63
N ASN A 361 -20.58 7.18 22.93
CA ASN A 361 -21.28 6.37 23.94
C ASN A 361 -21.42 4.88 23.50
N VAL A 362 -20.32 4.31 23.01
CA VAL A 362 -20.28 2.96 22.45
C VAL A 362 -20.55 1.94 23.55
N THR A 363 -21.64 1.17 23.41
CA THR A 363 -21.99 0.11 24.36
C THR A 363 -21.05 -1.10 24.20
N PRO A 364 -20.96 -1.99 25.21
CA PRO A 364 -20.18 -3.23 25.08
C PRO A 364 -20.60 -4.10 23.86
N THR A 365 -21.91 -4.20 23.60
CA THR A 365 -22.45 -4.95 22.46
C THR A 365 -22.04 -4.33 21.14
N GLU A 366 -22.20 -3.02 20.97
CA GLU A 366 -21.76 -2.32 19.74
C GLU A 366 -20.26 -2.47 19.50
N ARG A 367 -19.46 -2.43 20.57
CA ARG A 367 -18.01 -2.63 20.46
C ARG A 367 -17.69 -4.03 19.90
N GLN A 368 -18.30 -5.07 20.42
CA GLN A 368 -18.09 -6.43 19.96
C GLN A 368 -18.55 -6.59 18.49
N GLN A 369 -19.70 -6.06 18.14
CA GLN A 369 -20.23 -6.08 16.78
C GLN A 369 -19.31 -5.35 15.82
N PHE A 370 -18.80 -4.20 16.21
CA PHE A 370 -17.88 -3.41 15.39
C PHE A 370 -16.54 -4.13 15.17
N ILE A 371 -15.98 -4.77 16.22
CA ILE A 371 -14.76 -5.60 16.12
C ILE A 371 -15.01 -6.77 15.16
N SER A 372 -16.12 -7.50 15.33
CA SER A 372 -16.48 -8.61 14.44
C SER A 372 -16.56 -8.17 12.97
N PHE A 373 -17.08 -6.99 12.69
CA PHE A 373 -17.03 -6.44 11.34
C PHE A 373 -15.61 -6.15 10.85
N LEU A 374 -14.76 -5.50 11.65
CA LEU A 374 -13.37 -5.18 11.24
C LEU A 374 -12.58 -6.45 10.90
N GLU A 375 -12.79 -7.53 11.62
CA GLU A 375 -12.16 -8.83 11.36
C GLU A 375 -12.57 -9.42 10.00
N THR A 376 -13.77 -9.10 9.49
CA THR A 376 -14.20 -9.56 8.16
C THR A 376 -13.43 -8.92 7.00
N LEU A 377 -12.66 -7.86 7.25
CA LEU A 377 -11.87 -7.16 6.24
C LEU A 377 -10.47 -7.79 6.04
N THR A 378 -10.18 -8.90 6.71
CA THR A 378 -8.92 -9.64 6.62
C THR A 378 -8.87 -10.49 5.35
N GLY A 379 -7.91 -10.22 4.48
CA GLY A 379 -7.62 -11.03 3.30
C GLY A 379 -6.85 -12.32 3.63
N LYS A 380 -6.58 -13.12 2.61
CA LYS A 380 -5.89 -14.42 2.74
C LYS A 380 -4.58 -14.44 1.94
N ALA A 381 -4.65 -14.14 0.65
CA ALA A 381 -3.55 -14.28 -0.29
C ALA A 381 -2.37 -13.34 -0.01
N ILE A 382 -2.65 -12.14 0.48
CA ILE A 382 -1.66 -11.09 0.70
C ILE A 382 -0.50 -11.53 1.63
N TYR A 383 -0.76 -12.44 2.55
CA TYR A 383 0.22 -12.88 3.56
C TYR A 383 1.21 -13.92 3.03
N THR A 384 0.87 -14.64 1.97
CA THR A 384 1.60 -15.86 1.55
C THR A 384 1.87 -15.96 0.04
N GLU A 385 1.23 -15.15 -0.80
CA GLU A 385 1.46 -15.26 -2.27
C GLU A 385 2.89 -14.95 -2.66
N ALA A 386 3.48 -15.87 -3.44
CA ALA A 386 4.88 -15.84 -3.85
C ALA A 386 5.25 -14.58 -4.64
N LYS A 387 4.32 -14.05 -5.46
CA LYS A 387 4.56 -12.85 -6.25
C LYS A 387 4.87 -11.60 -5.41
N TRP A 388 4.47 -11.59 -4.13
CA TRP A 388 4.76 -10.51 -3.21
C TRP A 388 5.82 -10.87 -2.16
N SER A 389 6.30 -12.12 -2.16
CA SER A 389 7.30 -12.61 -1.19
C SER A 389 8.72 -12.17 -1.54
N ASN A 390 9.62 -12.31 -0.57
CA ASN A 390 11.03 -12.00 -0.76
C ASN A 390 11.65 -12.86 -1.89
N PRO A 391 12.17 -12.27 -2.97
CA PRO A 391 12.79 -13.02 -4.04
C PRO A 391 14.19 -13.55 -3.69
N PHE A 392 14.86 -12.98 -2.68
CA PHE A 392 16.18 -13.42 -2.21
C PHE A 392 16.08 -14.59 -1.23
N ALA A 393 14.89 -14.96 -0.76
CA ALA A 393 14.72 -16.13 0.10
C ALA A 393 14.92 -17.41 -0.73
N LEU A 394 15.91 -18.19 -0.38
CA LEU A 394 16.20 -19.51 -0.92
C LEU A 394 15.49 -20.59 -0.09
#